data_ee9e0b2aed2dbb1558d47b5abd06ab86
#
_entry.id   ee9e0b2aed2dbb1558d47b5abd06ab86
#
_cell.length_a   1.000
_cell.length_b   1.000
_cell.length_c   1.000
_cell.angle_alpha   90.00
_cell.angle_beta   90.00
_cell.angle_gamma   90.00
#
_symmetry.space_group_name_H-M   'P 1'
#
loop_
_entity.id
_entity.type
_entity.pdbx_description
1 polymer ?
#
loop_
_entity_poly.entity_id
_entity_poly.type
_entity_poly.pdbx_seq_one_letter_code
_entity_poly.pdbx_strand_id
1 'polypeptide(L)'
;MRKAFIIMALVVMVFATGCHKDPENGGNNGGNAVTYTVTFNANGGSGTMQPQTFTEGEAKALTANAFTYENHYFVNWNTADDGSGTAYEDQQELALTENLSLYAQWKPLKGVLNGHEWFDLGLPSGKLWATCNVGASSPTDYGDYFAWGETEPKSTYNWSTYKYANGDYNKLTKYCNKANYGDNGFTDTFTVLLPEDDAATANWGTGWHLPTKADLEELKDNCTVTWTVQNGVNGRLFTASNGNNIFLPAAGYRDYDELCSVGAYGYYWSSSLNTGDPFCAWSSFLNMSIFDMYENYLRAKGFTVRPVCAAQN
;
A
#
# COMPACT_ATOMS: atom_id res chain seq x y z
N MET A 1 8.72 -9.60 -14.89
CA MET A 1 9.98 -9.09 -15.50
C MET A 1 10.40 -7.87 -14.68
N ARG A 2 11.41 -8.05 -13.82
CA ARG A 2 11.94 -6.96 -12.97
C ARG A 2 12.70 -5.98 -13.85
N LYS A 3 12.25 -4.75 -13.97
CA LYS A 3 13.03 -3.66 -14.54
C LYS A 3 13.93 -3.10 -13.45
N ALA A 4 15.20 -3.53 -13.45
CA ALA A 4 16.25 -2.88 -12.68
C ALA A 4 16.56 -1.52 -13.32
N PHE A 5 16.38 -0.44 -12.60
CA PHE A 5 16.95 0.85 -12.97
C PHE A 5 18.42 0.85 -12.59
N ILE A 6 19.28 0.72 -13.60
CA ILE A 6 20.73 0.90 -13.46
C ILE A 6 20.99 2.41 -13.55
N ILE A 7 21.32 3.01 -12.42
CA ILE A 7 21.91 4.37 -12.40
C ILE A 7 23.38 4.20 -12.75
N MET A 8 23.74 4.63 -13.94
CA MET A 8 25.10 4.61 -14.46
C MET A 8 25.87 5.81 -13.86
N ALA A 9 26.64 5.56 -12.81
CA ALA A 9 27.59 6.54 -12.29
C ALA A 9 28.74 6.69 -13.30
N LEU A 10 28.89 7.87 -13.85
CA LEU A 10 29.96 8.23 -14.78
C LEU A 10 31.27 8.43 -14.00
N VAL A 11 32.13 7.40 -13.96
CA VAL A 11 33.49 7.53 -13.41
C VAL A 11 34.37 8.17 -14.49
N VAL A 12 34.76 9.41 -14.29
CA VAL A 12 35.78 10.07 -15.10
C VAL A 12 37.17 9.64 -14.56
N MET A 13 37.82 8.72 -15.28
CA MET A 13 39.21 8.42 -15.04
C MET A 13 40.10 9.48 -15.70
N VAL A 14 40.74 10.29 -14.90
CA VAL A 14 41.87 11.16 -15.37
C VAL A 14 43.15 10.37 -15.25
N PHE A 15 43.71 9.99 -16.40
CA PHE A 15 45.09 9.45 -16.44
C PHE A 15 46.10 10.59 -16.32
N ALA A 16 46.79 10.66 -15.20
CA ALA A 16 48.00 11.49 -15.08
C ALA A 16 49.21 10.66 -15.46
N THR A 17 49.92 11.10 -16.50
CA THR A 17 51.19 10.55 -16.96
C THR A 17 52.28 10.88 -15.98
N GLY A 18 53.04 9.85 -15.62
CA GLY A 18 54.12 9.93 -14.63
C GLY A 18 55.33 10.74 -15.06
N CYS A 19 55.99 11.36 -14.09
CA CYS A 19 57.42 11.70 -14.13
C CYS A 19 58.12 10.99 -12.97
N HIS A 20 59.08 10.21 -13.35
CA HIS A 20 60.00 9.50 -12.46
C HIS A 20 60.93 10.52 -11.77
N LYS A 21 61.02 10.47 -10.43
CA LYS A 21 62.15 11.04 -9.66
C LYS A 21 62.51 10.13 -8.48
N ASP A 22 63.80 9.98 -8.32
CA ASP A 22 64.54 9.13 -7.39
C ASP A 22 64.22 9.36 -5.89
N PRO A 23 64.59 8.40 -5.03
CA PRO A 23 64.15 8.38 -3.63
C PRO A 23 65.07 9.25 -2.75
N GLU A 24 64.53 10.29 -2.14
CA GLU A 24 65.16 10.91 -0.99
C GLU A 24 64.22 10.96 0.23
N ASN A 25 64.66 10.28 1.23
CA ASN A 25 64.62 10.60 2.67
C ASN A 25 63.22 10.63 3.36
N GLY A 26 63.08 9.70 4.31
CA GLY A 26 61.98 9.56 5.22
C GLY A 26 61.66 10.83 6.00
N GLY A 27 60.54 11.39 5.63
CA GLY A 27 59.76 12.27 6.46
C GLY A 27 58.42 11.61 6.75
N ASN A 28 58.24 11.21 7.99
CA ASN A 28 56.96 10.71 8.50
C ASN A 28 55.96 11.90 8.54
N ASN A 29 55.44 12.30 7.39
CA ASN A 29 54.32 13.23 7.32
C ASN A 29 53.05 12.42 7.63
N GLY A 30 52.78 12.25 8.91
CA GLY A 30 51.43 11.92 9.37
C GLY A 30 50.48 13.06 9.00
N GLY A 31 50.17 13.15 7.71
CA GLY A 31 49.06 13.98 7.25
C GLY A 31 47.79 13.49 7.95
N ASN A 32 47.23 14.30 8.85
CA ASN A 32 45.92 14.02 9.43
C ASN A 32 44.96 13.81 8.26
N ALA A 33 44.43 12.60 8.14
CA ALA A 33 43.37 12.32 7.14
C ALA A 33 42.24 13.32 7.36
N VAL A 34 41.82 13.97 6.30
CA VAL A 34 40.64 14.86 6.36
C VAL A 34 39.43 14.00 6.68
N THR A 35 38.67 14.43 7.67
CA THR A 35 37.49 13.71 8.11
C THR A 35 36.26 14.62 8.12
N TYR A 36 35.12 14.03 7.79
CA TYR A 36 33.81 14.68 7.82
C TYR A 36 32.89 13.93 8.78
N THR A 37 31.90 14.63 9.30
CA THR A 37 30.99 14.09 10.31
C THR A 37 29.56 14.13 9.81
N VAL A 38 28.87 13.01 9.94
CA VAL A 38 27.39 12.93 9.84
C VAL A 38 26.83 13.11 11.25
N THR A 39 25.94 14.09 11.41
CA THR A 39 25.15 14.30 12.62
C THR A 39 23.72 13.85 12.38
N PHE A 40 23.19 13.00 13.25
CA PHE A 40 21.83 12.48 13.15
C PHE A 40 20.90 13.23 14.10
N ASN A 41 19.74 13.67 13.59
CA ASN A 41 18.70 14.35 14.34
C ASN A 41 17.42 13.49 14.33
N ALA A 42 16.86 13.27 15.52
CA ALA A 42 15.64 12.47 15.68
C ALA A 42 14.39 13.11 15.07
N ASN A 43 14.40 14.43 14.80
CA ASN A 43 13.33 15.18 14.13
C ASN A 43 11.94 14.89 14.73
N GLY A 44 11.76 15.14 16.02
CA GLY A 44 10.54 14.84 16.77
C GLY A 44 10.49 13.45 17.39
N GLY A 45 11.34 12.53 16.95
CA GLY A 45 11.50 11.23 17.59
C GLY A 45 12.31 11.28 18.90
N SER A 46 12.56 10.14 19.48
CA SER A 46 13.30 9.93 20.73
C SER A 46 14.43 8.95 20.53
N GLY A 47 15.39 8.95 21.48
CA GLY A 47 16.61 8.15 21.42
C GLY A 47 17.84 9.02 21.19
N THR A 48 19.01 8.41 21.03
CA THR A 48 20.29 9.08 20.75
C THR A 48 21.08 8.28 19.75
N MET A 49 21.72 8.97 18.83
CA MET A 49 22.73 8.43 17.92
C MET A 49 24.01 9.25 18.03
N GLN A 50 25.16 8.57 18.04
CA GLN A 50 26.45 9.25 18.04
C GLN A 50 26.76 9.76 16.63
N PRO A 51 27.42 10.92 16.49
CA PRO A 51 27.91 11.37 15.20
C PRO A 51 28.83 10.32 14.57
N GLN A 52 28.73 10.13 13.26
CA GLN A 52 29.52 9.16 12.51
C GLN A 52 30.59 9.86 11.71
N THR A 53 31.88 9.42 11.87
CA THR A 53 33.01 9.98 11.14
C THR A 53 33.26 9.22 9.85
N PHE A 54 33.56 9.97 8.79
CA PHE A 54 33.95 9.53 7.45
C PHE A 54 35.34 10.09 7.12
N THR A 55 36.22 9.28 6.54
CA THR A 55 37.49 9.73 5.99
C THR A 55 37.25 10.20 4.54
N GLU A 56 37.89 11.30 4.15
CA GLU A 56 37.80 11.81 2.77
C GLU A 56 38.16 10.72 1.75
N GLY A 57 37.29 10.54 0.75
CA GLY A 57 37.43 9.54 -0.33
C GLY A 57 37.06 8.10 0.05
N GLU A 58 36.71 7.83 1.31
CA GLU A 58 36.27 6.51 1.76
C GLU A 58 34.71 6.43 1.70
N ALA A 59 34.21 5.44 0.99
CA ALA A 59 32.78 5.13 1.01
C ALA A 59 32.44 4.27 2.24
N LYS A 60 31.40 4.66 2.99
CA LYS A 60 30.96 3.99 4.21
C LYS A 60 29.46 4.07 4.35
N ALA A 61 28.84 2.98 4.83
CA ALA A 61 27.40 2.97 5.12
C ALA A 61 27.06 3.88 6.30
N LEU A 62 25.94 4.57 6.21
CA LEU A 62 25.34 5.28 7.34
C LEU A 62 25.05 4.30 8.48
N THR A 63 25.20 4.76 9.71
CA THR A 63 24.76 4.02 10.88
C THR A 63 23.24 3.82 10.81
N ALA A 64 22.77 2.59 11.04
CA ALA A 64 21.35 2.26 11.05
C ALA A 64 20.58 3.17 12.03
N ASN A 65 19.37 3.56 11.64
CA ASN A 65 18.52 4.37 12.51
C ASN A 65 18.27 3.68 13.86
N ALA A 66 18.51 4.39 14.94
CA ALA A 66 18.23 3.95 16.30
C ALA A 66 17.21 4.87 17.03
N PHE A 67 16.69 5.88 16.34
CA PHE A 67 15.62 6.69 16.88
C PHE A 67 14.28 5.96 16.74
N THR A 68 13.33 6.30 17.61
CA THR A 68 11.96 5.85 17.58
C THR A 68 11.01 7.05 17.67
N TYR A 69 9.83 6.94 17.09
CA TYR A 69 8.77 7.93 17.25
C TYR A 69 7.46 7.18 17.49
N GLU A 70 6.78 7.50 18.59
CA GLU A 70 5.56 6.82 18.98
C GLU A 70 4.50 6.90 17.87
N ASN A 71 3.92 5.75 17.51
CA ASN A 71 2.93 5.60 16.42
C ASN A 71 3.41 6.06 15.03
N HIS A 72 4.74 6.13 14.81
CA HIS A 72 5.33 6.43 13.50
C HIS A 72 6.38 5.38 13.15
N TYR A 73 6.63 5.21 11.86
CA TYR A 73 7.76 4.46 11.37
C TYR A 73 8.77 5.39 10.68
N PHE A 74 10.03 4.99 10.75
CA PHE A 74 11.11 5.68 10.06
C PHE A 74 11.03 5.42 8.56
N VAL A 75 11.10 6.48 7.76
CA VAL A 75 11.05 6.40 6.28
C VAL A 75 12.45 6.44 5.70
N ASN A 76 13.18 7.53 5.97
CA ASN A 76 14.53 7.78 5.46
C ASN A 76 15.19 8.91 6.25
N TRP A 77 16.43 9.23 5.90
CA TRP A 77 17.13 10.43 6.31
C TRP A 77 16.92 11.55 5.30
N ASN A 78 16.91 12.80 5.74
CA ASN A 78 16.86 13.96 4.84
C ASN A 78 17.78 15.08 5.34
N THR A 79 18.31 15.91 4.44
CA THR A 79 19.14 17.07 4.80
C THR A 79 18.34 18.24 5.37
N ALA A 80 17.02 18.25 5.21
CA ALA A 80 16.08 19.19 5.79
C ALA A 80 15.10 18.49 6.73
N ASP A 81 14.72 19.14 7.82
CA ASP A 81 13.80 18.62 8.83
C ASP A 81 12.38 18.40 8.29
N ASP A 82 11.97 19.21 7.33
CA ASP A 82 10.67 19.14 6.65
C ASP A 82 10.63 18.14 5.47
N GLY A 83 11.76 17.42 5.20
CA GLY A 83 11.86 16.48 4.10
C GLY A 83 12.07 17.08 2.71
N SER A 84 12.21 18.40 2.58
CA SER A 84 12.38 19.08 1.28
C SER A 84 13.80 18.98 0.69
N GLY A 85 14.77 18.51 1.48
CA GLY A 85 16.17 18.37 1.08
C GLY A 85 16.46 17.10 0.32
N THR A 86 17.74 16.67 0.36
CA THR A 86 18.20 15.42 -0.23
C THR A 86 17.89 14.25 0.70
N ALA A 87 17.21 13.23 0.17
CA ALA A 87 16.88 12.01 0.89
C ALA A 87 18.01 10.97 0.79
N TYR A 88 18.23 10.21 1.87
CA TYR A 88 19.15 9.09 1.97
C TYR A 88 18.44 7.91 2.63
N GLU A 89 18.61 6.72 2.07
CA GLU A 89 18.07 5.49 2.67
C GLU A 89 18.81 5.14 3.96
N ASP A 90 18.16 4.34 4.83
CA ASP A 90 18.86 3.80 6.00
C ASP A 90 20.05 2.94 5.57
N GLN A 91 21.20 3.13 6.24
CA GLN A 91 22.45 2.42 5.94
C GLN A 91 22.96 2.63 4.50
N GLN A 92 22.56 3.67 3.81
CA GLN A 92 23.09 4.01 2.48
C GLN A 92 24.58 4.24 2.53
N GLU A 93 25.34 3.69 1.57
CA GLU A 93 26.76 4.00 1.41
C GLU A 93 26.96 5.41 0.85
N LEU A 94 27.82 6.20 1.51
CA LEU A 94 28.17 7.57 1.14
C LEU A 94 29.68 7.75 1.15
N ALA A 95 30.20 8.60 0.27
CA ALA A 95 31.51 9.22 0.37
C ALA A 95 31.30 10.72 0.56
N LEU A 96 31.84 11.29 1.64
CA LEU A 96 31.61 12.70 2.00
C LEU A 96 32.77 13.58 1.56
N THR A 97 32.42 14.82 1.20
CA THR A 97 33.34 15.92 0.91
C THR A 97 33.13 17.12 1.85
N GLU A 98 32.12 17.02 2.73
CA GLU A 98 31.77 18.03 3.74
C GLU A 98 30.98 17.38 4.89
N ASN A 99 30.79 18.10 5.99
CA ASN A 99 29.95 17.65 7.09
C ASN A 99 28.48 17.62 6.67
N LEU A 100 27.74 16.62 7.17
CA LEU A 100 26.36 16.38 6.79
C LEU A 100 25.48 16.30 8.05
N SER A 101 24.35 17.03 8.03
CA SER A 101 23.29 16.88 9.05
C SER A 101 22.13 16.15 8.44
N LEU A 102 21.67 15.08 9.09
CA LEU A 102 20.56 14.24 8.64
C LEU A 102 19.44 14.24 9.68
N TYR A 103 18.23 14.48 9.20
CA TYR A 103 17.01 14.50 9.99
C TYR A 103 16.17 13.28 9.64
N ALA A 104 15.80 12.50 10.65
CA ALA A 104 14.90 11.37 10.49
C ALA A 104 13.56 11.84 9.94
N GLN A 105 13.05 11.16 8.90
CA GLN A 105 11.72 11.40 8.37
C GLN A 105 10.76 10.31 8.86
N TRP A 106 9.58 10.72 9.30
CA TRP A 106 8.61 9.86 9.95
C TRP A 106 7.27 9.90 9.24
N LYS A 107 6.59 8.75 9.19
CA LYS A 107 5.19 8.67 8.80
C LYS A 107 4.37 8.03 9.90
N PRO A 108 3.12 8.49 10.12
CA PRO A 108 2.26 7.87 11.10
C PRO A 108 1.89 6.45 10.67
N LEU A 109 1.92 5.52 11.61
CA LEU A 109 1.51 4.12 11.41
C LEU A 109 -0.01 3.98 11.30
N LYS A 110 -0.77 4.91 11.87
CA LYS A 110 -2.23 4.89 11.92
C LYS A 110 -2.80 6.29 12.10
N GLY A 111 -4.08 6.42 11.78
CA GLY A 111 -4.84 7.65 12.00
C GLY A 111 -6.32 7.45 11.77
N VAL A 112 -7.04 8.56 11.65
CA VAL A 112 -8.50 8.56 11.46
C VAL A 112 -8.84 9.52 10.31
N LEU A 113 -9.72 9.08 9.41
CA LEU A 113 -10.33 9.91 8.37
C LEU A 113 -11.85 9.75 8.45
N ASN A 114 -12.57 10.85 8.55
CA ASN A 114 -14.05 10.87 8.67
C ASN A 114 -14.60 9.93 9.78
N GLY A 115 -13.87 9.79 10.90
CA GLY A 115 -14.27 8.91 12.00
C GLY A 115 -13.89 7.44 11.86
N HIS A 116 -13.24 7.03 10.77
CA HIS A 116 -12.82 5.65 10.52
C HIS A 116 -11.31 5.52 10.59
N GLU A 117 -10.82 4.50 11.32
CA GLU A 117 -9.40 4.27 11.50
C GLU A 117 -8.75 3.64 10.26
N TRP A 118 -7.50 4.01 10.03
CA TRP A 118 -6.64 3.42 9.02
C TRP A 118 -5.26 3.07 9.57
N PHE A 119 -4.62 2.09 8.91
CA PHE A 119 -3.20 1.79 9.06
C PHE A 119 -2.44 2.10 7.78
N ASP A 120 -1.23 2.68 7.93
CA ASP A 120 -0.24 2.72 6.88
C ASP A 120 0.54 1.40 6.90
N LEU A 121 0.39 0.60 5.86
CA LEU A 121 1.11 -0.66 5.69
C LEU A 121 2.48 -0.46 5.01
N GLY A 122 2.86 0.79 4.68
CA GLY A 122 4.10 1.09 3.95
C GLY A 122 4.15 0.48 2.56
N LEU A 123 2.98 0.32 1.91
CA LEU A 123 2.89 -0.23 0.56
C LEU A 123 3.39 0.78 -0.48
N PRO A 124 3.91 0.32 -1.63
CA PRO A 124 4.48 1.19 -2.67
C PRO A 124 3.54 2.29 -3.17
N SER A 125 2.23 2.05 -3.23
CA SER A 125 1.24 3.08 -3.62
C SER A 125 1.06 4.19 -2.60
N GLY A 126 1.49 3.98 -1.34
CA GLY A 126 1.25 4.87 -0.22
C GLY A 126 -0.22 4.90 0.24
N LYS A 127 -1.07 4.00 -0.23
CA LYS A 127 -2.46 3.93 0.22
C LYS A 127 -2.58 3.41 1.63
N LEU A 128 -3.50 4.01 2.37
CA LEU A 128 -3.83 3.66 3.75
C LEU A 128 -5.04 2.73 3.74
N TRP A 129 -5.00 1.68 4.56
CA TRP A 129 -6.04 0.65 4.61
C TRP A 129 -6.91 0.81 5.86
N ALA A 130 -8.21 0.79 5.66
CA ALA A 130 -9.17 0.78 6.78
C ALA A 130 -8.93 -0.42 7.70
N THR A 131 -9.14 -0.23 9.00
CA THR A 131 -9.05 -1.31 9.99
C THR A 131 -10.28 -2.22 9.97
N CYS A 132 -11.44 -1.69 9.55
CA CYS A 132 -12.74 -2.39 9.53
C CYS A 132 -13.31 -2.43 8.11
N ASN A 133 -14.28 -3.32 7.89
CA ASN A 133 -15.14 -3.31 6.70
C ASN A 133 -16.18 -2.19 6.80
N VAL A 134 -16.76 -1.77 5.68
CA VAL A 134 -17.94 -0.88 5.70
C VAL A 134 -19.08 -1.55 6.48
N GLY A 135 -19.73 -0.80 7.38
CA GLY A 135 -20.77 -1.30 8.26
C GLY A 135 -20.29 -2.08 9.50
N ALA A 136 -18.96 -2.26 9.64
CA ALA A 136 -18.36 -2.93 10.81
C ALA A 136 -17.91 -1.91 11.86
N SER A 137 -17.98 -2.29 13.14
CA SER A 137 -17.47 -1.51 14.28
C SER A 137 -16.16 -2.04 14.86
N SER A 138 -15.75 -3.25 14.48
CA SER A 138 -14.46 -3.83 14.85
C SER A 138 -13.80 -4.54 13.67
N PRO A 139 -12.47 -4.77 13.70
CA PRO A 139 -11.75 -5.46 12.62
C PRO A 139 -12.24 -6.89 12.36
N THR A 140 -12.89 -7.53 13.34
CA THR A 140 -13.40 -8.91 13.24
C THR A 140 -14.87 -8.99 12.83
N ASP A 141 -15.59 -7.86 12.77
CA ASP A 141 -16.96 -7.83 12.28
C ASP A 141 -16.97 -7.96 10.76
N TYR A 142 -17.98 -8.65 10.24
CA TYR A 142 -18.08 -8.89 8.80
C TYR A 142 -18.47 -7.62 8.03
N GLY A 143 -19.21 -6.70 8.67
CA GLY A 143 -19.75 -5.50 8.04
C GLY A 143 -20.93 -5.80 7.11
N ASP A 144 -21.24 -4.82 6.28
CA ASP A 144 -22.33 -4.89 5.30
C ASP A 144 -21.86 -5.55 4.00
N TYR A 145 -22.85 -6.04 3.25
CA TYR A 145 -22.65 -6.67 1.94
C TYR A 145 -23.25 -5.78 0.87
N PHE A 146 -22.51 -5.59 -0.23
CA PHE A 146 -22.92 -4.73 -1.33
C PHE A 146 -22.87 -5.51 -2.65
N ALA A 147 -23.85 -5.33 -3.51
CA ALA A 147 -23.67 -5.68 -4.92
C ALA A 147 -22.71 -4.66 -5.56
N TRP A 148 -21.94 -5.06 -6.55
CA TRP A 148 -20.90 -4.22 -7.12
C TRP A 148 -21.46 -2.93 -7.73
N GLY A 149 -20.98 -1.78 -7.27
CA GLY A 149 -21.48 -0.47 -7.68
C GLY A 149 -22.77 -0.03 -6.97
N GLU A 150 -23.27 -0.80 -6.01
CA GLU A 150 -24.37 -0.37 -5.14
C GLU A 150 -23.80 0.13 -3.80
N THR A 151 -24.43 1.13 -3.23
CA THR A 151 -23.95 1.84 -2.04
C THR A 151 -24.73 1.52 -0.78
N GLU A 152 -25.82 0.78 -0.91
CA GLU A 152 -26.68 0.35 0.19
C GLU A 152 -26.78 -1.17 0.24
N PRO A 153 -26.74 -1.78 1.42
CA PRO A 153 -27.03 -3.19 1.60
C PRO A 153 -28.51 -3.47 1.28
N LYS A 154 -28.81 -4.70 0.87
CA LYS A 154 -30.18 -5.12 0.52
C LYS A 154 -30.49 -6.55 1.01
N SER A 155 -31.75 -6.95 0.95
CA SER A 155 -32.18 -8.27 1.40
C SER A 155 -31.93 -9.37 0.37
N THR A 156 -31.95 -9.03 -0.94
CA THR A 156 -31.85 -10.01 -2.02
C THR A 156 -30.84 -9.62 -3.06
N TYR A 157 -29.88 -10.51 -3.32
CA TYR A 157 -28.72 -10.30 -4.20
C TYR A 157 -28.82 -11.16 -5.45
N ASN A 158 -29.49 -10.65 -6.48
CA ASN A 158 -29.63 -11.30 -7.78
C ASN A 158 -29.83 -10.26 -8.89
N TRP A 159 -29.92 -10.70 -10.14
CA TRP A 159 -30.02 -9.81 -11.28
C TRP A 159 -31.33 -9.02 -11.32
N SER A 160 -32.43 -9.56 -10.76
CA SER A 160 -33.74 -8.86 -10.74
C SER A 160 -33.73 -7.66 -9.78
N THR A 161 -32.85 -7.64 -8.82
CA THR A 161 -32.68 -6.55 -7.84
C THR A 161 -31.43 -5.71 -8.06
N TYR A 162 -30.58 -6.06 -9.04
CA TYR A 162 -29.34 -5.37 -9.29
C TYR A 162 -29.57 -4.03 -10.02
N LYS A 163 -29.08 -2.94 -9.42
CA LYS A 163 -29.32 -1.54 -9.87
C LYS A 163 -28.91 -1.28 -11.33
N TYR A 164 -27.83 -1.90 -11.80
CA TYR A 164 -27.26 -1.63 -13.12
C TYR A 164 -27.56 -2.72 -14.16
N ALA A 165 -28.70 -3.38 -14.01
CA ALA A 165 -29.22 -4.31 -15.01
C ALA A 165 -30.76 -4.29 -15.04
N ASN A 166 -31.36 -4.49 -16.20
CA ASN A 166 -32.80 -4.66 -16.36
C ASN A 166 -33.19 -6.13 -16.17
N GLY A 167 -32.90 -6.68 -14.96
CA GLY A 167 -33.33 -8.00 -14.51
C GLY A 167 -32.48 -9.18 -15.01
N ASP A 168 -31.46 -8.97 -15.84
CA ASP A 168 -30.63 -10.04 -16.39
C ASP A 168 -29.17 -9.56 -16.58
N TYR A 169 -28.20 -10.50 -16.55
CA TYR A 169 -26.76 -10.24 -16.73
C TYR A 169 -26.39 -9.66 -18.11
N ASN A 170 -27.21 -9.88 -19.12
CA ASN A 170 -27.06 -9.38 -20.48
C ASN A 170 -27.91 -8.13 -20.78
N LYS A 171 -28.41 -7.46 -19.75
CA LYS A 171 -29.20 -6.22 -19.82
C LYS A 171 -28.59 -5.14 -18.92
N LEU A 172 -27.27 -4.97 -19.03
CA LEU A 172 -26.54 -3.98 -18.23
C LEU A 172 -26.84 -2.56 -18.69
N THR A 173 -26.95 -1.65 -17.73
CA THR A 173 -27.27 -0.23 -17.96
C THR A 173 -26.15 0.72 -17.55
N LYS A 174 -25.08 0.21 -16.91
CA LYS A 174 -23.87 0.96 -16.53
C LYS A 174 -22.68 0.01 -16.38
N TYR A 175 -21.47 0.51 -16.62
CA TYR A 175 -20.22 -0.28 -16.58
C TYR A 175 -20.26 -1.47 -17.54
N CYS A 176 -20.55 -1.19 -18.80
CA CYS A 176 -20.71 -2.21 -19.84
C CYS A 176 -19.91 -1.82 -21.09
N ASN A 177 -18.76 -2.46 -21.30
CA ASN A 177 -17.91 -2.20 -22.47
C ASN A 177 -18.19 -3.12 -23.68
N LYS A 178 -19.24 -3.97 -23.60
CA LYS A 178 -19.60 -4.93 -24.66
C LYS A 178 -21.11 -4.90 -24.91
N ALA A 179 -21.50 -4.56 -26.12
CA ALA A 179 -22.90 -4.37 -26.52
C ALA A 179 -23.79 -5.62 -26.34
N ASN A 180 -23.20 -6.82 -26.42
CA ASN A 180 -23.95 -8.08 -26.20
C ASN A 180 -24.37 -8.33 -24.74
N TYR A 181 -23.83 -7.57 -23.80
CA TYR A 181 -24.23 -7.59 -22.39
C TYR A 181 -25.02 -6.33 -21.97
N GLY A 182 -25.01 -5.30 -22.80
CA GLY A 182 -25.75 -4.08 -22.53
C GLY A 182 -27.23 -4.16 -22.94
N ASP A 183 -28.08 -3.55 -22.14
CA ASP A 183 -29.52 -3.46 -22.47
C ASP A 183 -29.74 -2.71 -23.79
N ASN A 184 -30.39 -3.33 -24.74
CA ASN A 184 -30.58 -2.80 -26.09
C ASN A 184 -29.26 -2.38 -26.78
N GLY A 185 -28.14 -3.09 -26.48
CA GLY A 185 -26.84 -2.79 -27.05
C GLY A 185 -26.09 -1.65 -26.36
N PHE A 186 -26.49 -1.24 -25.18
CA PHE A 186 -25.84 -0.19 -24.38
C PHE A 186 -24.36 -0.52 -24.15
N THR A 187 -23.50 0.51 -24.24
CA THR A 187 -22.11 0.46 -23.82
C THR A 187 -21.67 1.78 -23.20
N ASP A 188 -20.70 1.69 -22.29
CA ASP A 188 -19.94 2.82 -21.76
C ASP A 188 -18.45 2.49 -21.66
N THR A 189 -17.66 3.44 -21.19
CA THR A 189 -16.19 3.31 -21.07
C THR A 189 -15.70 3.22 -19.62
N PHE A 190 -16.60 3.13 -18.66
CA PHE A 190 -16.25 3.05 -17.25
C PHE A 190 -15.71 1.67 -16.90
N THR A 191 -14.48 1.63 -16.43
CA THR A 191 -13.80 0.38 -16.01
C THR A 191 -13.50 0.32 -14.51
N VAL A 192 -13.80 1.42 -13.81
CA VAL A 192 -13.67 1.55 -12.34
C VAL A 192 -14.93 2.26 -11.85
N LEU A 193 -15.37 1.93 -10.63
CA LEU A 193 -16.54 2.58 -10.02
C LEU A 193 -16.33 4.09 -9.92
N LEU A 194 -17.38 4.83 -10.26
CA LEU A 194 -17.45 6.26 -10.00
C LEU A 194 -17.72 6.51 -8.51
N PRO A 195 -17.34 7.68 -7.94
CA PRO A 195 -17.53 7.95 -6.52
C PRO A 195 -18.96 7.79 -6.01
N GLU A 196 -19.96 8.12 -6.82
CA GLU A 196 -21.38 7.97 -6.49
C GLU A 196 -21.86 6.50 -6.42
N ASP A 197 -21.07 5.56 -6.94
CA ASP A 197 -21.36 4.13 -6.97
C ASP A 197 -20.39 3.33 -6.10
N ASP A 198 -19.52 4.03 -5.36
CA ASP A 198 -18.55 3.43 -4.46
C ASP A 198 -19.12 3.37 -3.03
N ALA A 199 -19.33 2.15 -2.52
CA ALA A 199 -19.94 1.96 -1.20
C ALA A 199 -19.08 2.56 -0.07
N ALA A 200 -17.76 2.59 -0.19
CA ALA A 200 -16.91 3.21 0.81
C ALA A 200 -17.05 4.74 0.79
N THR A 201 -17.04 5.35 -0.39
CA THR A 201 -17.25 6.80 -0.55
C THR A 201 -18.64 7.21 -0.03
N ALA A 202 -19.67 6.46 -0.37
CA ALA A 202 -21.05 6.78 0.02
C ALA A 202 -21.27 6.67 1.54
N ASN A 203 -20.71 5.66 2.19
CA ASN A 203 -20.94 5.39 3.62
C ASN A 203 -19.96 6.11 4.54
N TRP A 204 -18.72 6.34 4.11
CA TRP A 204 -17.63 6.89 4.94
C TRP A 204 -17.18 8.29 4.51
N GLY A 205 -17.73 8.80 3.40
CA GLY A 205 -17.45 10.12 2.87
C GLY A 205 -16.24 10.18 1.95
N THR A 206 -16.04 11.37 1.37
CA THR A 206 -14.93 11.65 0.43
C THR A 206 -13.57 11.35 1.05
N GLY A 207 -12.68 10.77 0.24
CA GLY A 207 -11.37 10.30 0.65
C GLY A 207 -11.30 8.79 0.82
N TRP A 208 -12.39 8.13 1.20
CA TRP A 208 -12.52 6.69 1.22
C TRP A 208 -13.05 6.14 -0.12
N HIS A 209 -12.51 5.02 -0.56
CA HIS A 209 -13.00 4.32 -1.76
C HIS A 209 -12.70 2.82 -1.68
N LEU A 210 -13.36 2.03 -2.53
CA LEU A 210 -13.02 0.64 -2.73
C LEU A 210 -11.59 0.53 -3.30
N PRO A 211 -10.78 -0.44 -2.84
CA PRO A 211 -9.50 -0.72 -3.47
C PRO A 211 -9.71 -1.13 -4.93
N THR A 212 -8.81 -0.75 -5.81
CA THR A 212 -8.75 -1.32 -7.15
C THR A 212 -8.23 -2.76 -7.12
N LYS A 213 -8.34 -3.47 -8.24
CA LYS A 213 -7.67 -4.77 -8.40
C LYS A 213 -6.17 -4.67 -8.07
N ALA A 214 -5.49 -3.64 -8.59
CA ALA A 214 -4.07 -3.43 -8.37
C ALA A 214 -3.72 -3.19 -6.89
N ASP A 215 -4.56 -2.51 -6.14
CA ASP A 215 -4.36 -2.29 -4.70
C ASP A 215 -4.45 -3.60 -3.89
N LEU A 216 -5.38 -4.49 -4.25
CA LEU A 216 -5.51 -5.81 -3.63
C LEU A 216 -4.34 -6.75 -4.01
N GLU A 217 -3.86 -6.66 -5.26
CA GLU A 217 -2.65 -7.36 -5.70
C GLU A 217 -1.41 -6.84 -4.95
N GLU A 218 -1.27 -5.52 -4.82
CA GLU A 218 -0.20 -4.91 -4.04
C GLU A 218 -0.23 -5.35 -2.57
N LEU A 219 -1.40 -5.38 -1.94
CA LEU A 219 -1.57 -5.89 -0.57
C LEU A 219 -1.09 -7.34 -0.44
N LYS A 220 -1.45 -8.20 -1.40
CA LYS A 220 -1.02 -9.60 -1.46
C LYS A 220 0.49 -9.74 -1.59
N ASP A 221 1.10 -8.94 -2.48
CA ASP A 221 2.49 -9.10 -2.90
C ASP A 221 3.49 -8.50 -1.88
N ASN A 222 3.03 -7.55 -1.05
CA ASN A 222 3.89 -6.82 -0.11
C ASN A 222 3.64 -7.14 1.37
N CYS A 223 2.70 -8.04 1.68
CA CYS A 223 2.43 -8.47 3.06
C CYS A 223 2.68 -9.97 3.23
N THR A 224 3.08 -10.34 4.44
CA THR A 224 2.98 -11.74 4.87
C THR A 224 1.52 -12.05 5.18
N VAL A 225 0.93 -13.02 4.47
CA VAL A 225 -0.50 -13.35 4.58
C VAL A 225 -0.69 -14.67 5.29
N THR A 226 -1.29 -14.66 6.47
CA THR A 226 -1.52 -15.85 7.30
C THR A 226 -3.00 -16.05 7.60
N TRP A 227 -3.48 -17.31 7.51
CA TRP A 227 -4.79 -17.66 8.03
C TRP A 227 -4.74 -17.75 9.55
N THR A 228 -5.67 -17.10 10.21
CA THR A 228 -5.70 -17.06 11.69
C THR A 228 -7.12 -16.85 12.21
N VAL A 229 -7.25 -16.92 13.54
CA VAL A 229 -8.48 -16.63 14.27
C VAL A 229 -8.23 -15.40 15.15
N GLN A 230 -9.05 -14.37 15.01
CA GLN A 230 -9.06 -13.21 15.91
C GLN A 230 -10.43 -13.07 16.54
N ASN A 231 -10.49 -12.98 17.88
CA ASN A 231 -11.75 -12.90 18.65
C ASN A 231 -12.79 -13.97 18.25
N GLY A 232 -12.34 -15.19 17.93
CA GLY A 232 -13.22 -16.29 17.51
C GLY A 232 -13.63 -16.25 16.02
N VAL A 233 -13.18 -15.27 15.26
CA VAL A 233 -13.50 -15.11 13.82
C VAL A 233 -12.33 -15.55 12.96
N ASN A 234 -12.58 -16.46 12.03
CA ASN A 234 -11.62 -16.89 11.02
C ASN A 234 -11.37 -15.79 10.00
N GLY A 235 -10.15 -15.69 9.50
CA GLY A 235 -9.78 -14.74 8.45
C GLY A 235 -8.31 -14.77 8.09
N ARG A 236 -7.89 -13.80 7.32
CA ARG A 236 -6.48 -13.61 6.98
C ARG A 236 -5.93 -12.35 7.58
N LEU A 237 -4.76 -12.50 8.22
CA LEU A 237 -3.94 -11.39 8.71
C LEU A 237 -2.89 -11.06 7.65
N PHE A 238 -2.86 -9.80 7.25
CA PHE A 238 -1.88 -9.21 6.35
C PHE A 238 -0.90 -8.40 7.18
N THR A 239 0.33 -8.86 7.31
CA THR A 239 1.38 -8.19 8.08
C THR A 239 2.39 -7.57 7.13
N ALA A 240 2.52 -6.28 7.17
CA ALA A 240 3.45 -5.50 6.37
C ALA A 240 4.86 -5.46 6.99
N SER A 241 5.86 -5.05 6.20
CA SER A 241 7.26 -4.96 6.62
C SER A 241 7.49 -3.92 7.74
N ASN A 242 6.64 -2.91 7.84
CA ASN A 242 6.69 -1.90 8.91
C ASN A 242 6.07 -2.37 10.24
N GLY A 243 5.58 -3.62 10.32
CA GLY A 243 4.97 -4.23 11.50
C GLY A 243 3.47 -4.02 11.63
N ASN A 244 2.87 -3.09 10.87
CA ASN A 244 1.43 -2.93 10.84
C ASN A 244 0.74 -4.11 10.17
N ASN A 245 -0.49 -4.33 10.55
CA ASN A 245 -1.29 -5.40 9.98
C ASN A 245 -2.77 -5.03 9.90
N ILE A 246 -3.47 -5.67 8.97
CA ILE A 246 -4.93 -5.64 8.89
C ILE A 246 -5.46 -7.08 8.85
N PHE A 247 -6.62 -7.28 9.45
CA PHE A 247 -7.33 -8.56 9.45
C PHE A 247 -8.53 -8.48 8.51
N LEU A 248 -8.63 -9.40 7.56
CA LEU A 248 -9.78 -9.58 6.67
C LEU A 248 -10.55 -10.82 7.12
N PRO A 249 -11.71 -10.67 7.75
CA PRO A 249 -12.51 -11.81 8.19
C PRO A 249 -13.05 -12.65 7.02
N ALA A 250 -13.25 -13.94 7.27
CA ALA A 250 -13.92 -14.85 6.35
C ALA A 250 -15.44 -14.62 6.39
N ALA A 251 -15.86 -13.49 5.85
CA ALA A 251 -17.22 -12.95 5.94
C ALA A 251 -18.24 -13.69 5.08
N GLY A 252 -17.84 -14.68 4.25
CA GLY A 252 -18.74 -15.30 3.28
C GLY A 252 -19.17 -14.35 2.17
N TYR A 253 -20.36 -14.56 1.64
CA TYR A 253 -21.01 -13.73 0.62
C TYR A 253 -22.53 -13.87 0.66
N ARG A 254 -23.24 -12.91 0.09
CA ARG A 254 -24.69 -12.98 -0.11
C ARG A 254 -25.01 -13.44 -1.53
N ASP A 255 -25.95 -14.41 -1.60
CA ASP A 255 -26.54 -14.91 -2.83
C ASP A 255 -28.05 -15.06 -2.63
N TYR A 256 -28.84 -14.38 -3.43
CA TYR A 256 -30.26 -14.19 -3.15
C TYR A 256 -30.48 -13.61 -1.74
N ASP A 257 -31.23 -14.28 -0.89
CA ASP A 257 -31.49 -13.92 0.51
C ASP A 257 -30.59 -14.66 1.51
N GLU A 258 -29.70 -15.54 1.02
CA GLU A 258 -28.84 -16.36 1.85
C GLU A 258 -27.47 -15.72 2.12
N LEU A 259 -26.93 -15.97 3.31
CA LEU A 259 -25.54 -15.69 3.66
C LEU A 259 -24.75 -17.00 3.64
N CYS A 260 -23.85 -17.13 2.68
CA CYS A 260 -23.13 -18.35 2.35
C CYS A 260 -21.69 -18.34 2.87
N SER A 261 -21.18 -19.51 3.26
CA SER A 261 -19.76 -19.80 3.50
C SER A 261 -19.07 -18.93 4.57
N VAL A 262 -19.81 -18.37 5.51
CA VAL A 262 -19.27 -17.59 6.64
C VAL A 262 -18.30 -18.44 7.46
N GLY A 263 -17.18 -17.84 7.85
CA GLY A 263 -16.11 -18.48 8.64
C GLY A 263 -15.21 -19.43 7.81
N ALA A 264 -15.58 -19.72 6.56
CA ALA A 264 -14.79 -20.57 5.65
C ALA A 264 -14.16 -19.74 4.51
N TYR A 265 -14.92 -18.82 3.93
CA TYR A 265 -14.51 -17.98 2.80
C TYR A 265 -14.75 -16.50 3.10
N GLY A 266 -13.95 -15.63 2.48
CA GLY A 266 -14.20 -14.19 2.43
C GLY A 266 -14.08 -13.68 1.00
N TYR A 267 -14.98 -12.78 0.63
CA TYR A 267 -15.02 -12.14 -0.66
C TYR A 267 -15.07 -10.63 -0.46
N TYR A 268 -14.16 -9.92 -1.13
CA TYR A 268 -14.03 -8.48 -1.03
C TYR A 268 -14.04 -7.84 -2.41
N TRP A 269 -14.99 -6.94 -2.66
CA TRP A 269 -15.03 -6.22 -3.92
C TRP A 269 -13.81 -5.34 -4.13
N SER A 270 -13.32 -5.32 -5.37
CA SER A 270 -12.55 -4.20 -5.89
C SER A 270 -13.45 -3.22 -6.64
N SER A 271 -12.98 -1.99 -6.86
CA SER A 271 -13.66 -1.02 -7.73
C SER A 271 -13.51 -1.33 -9.23
N SER A 272 -12.72 -2.34 -9.61
CA SER A 272 -12.36 -2.62 -11.01
C SER A 272 -13.37 -3.56 -11.70
N LEU A 273 -13.86 -3.14 -12.86
CA LEU A 273 -14.68 -3.96 -13.76
C LEU A 273 -13.85 -5.09 -14.37
N ASN A 274 -14.43 -6.29 -14.52
CA ASN A 274 -13.88 -7.25 -15.46
C ASN A 274 -14.27 -6.85 -16.89
N THR A 275 -13.34 -6.28 -17.63
CA THR A 275 -13.58 -5.85 -19.02
C THR A 275 -13.70 -7.02 -20.00
N GLY A 276 -13.26 -8.23 -19.60
CA GLY A 276 -13.47 -9.47 -20.35
C GLY A 276 -14.93 -9.92 -20.29
N ASP A 277 -15.55 -9.84 -19.11
CA ASP A 277 -16.93 -10.23 -18.86
C ASP A 277 -17.62 -9.18 -17.99
N PRO A 278 -18.23 -8.12 -18.59
CA PRO A 278 -18.73 -6.95 -17.84
C PRO A 278 -19.90 -7.23 -16.90
N PHE A 279 -20.49 -8.40 -16.92
CA PHE A 279 -21.43 -8.86 -15.91
C PHE A 279 -20.74 -9.35 -14.63
N CYS A 280 -19.39 -9.43 -14.65
CA CYS A 280 -18.53 -9.72 -13.51
C CYS A 280 -17.69 -8.50 -13.12
N ALA A 281 -17.18 -8.49 -11.89
CA ALA A 281 -16.19 -7.55 -11.42
C ALA A 281 -15.03 -8.28 -10.69
N TRP A 282 -13.89 -7.62 -10.60
CA TRP A 282 -12.78 -8.15 -9.84
C TRP A 282 -13.06 -8.12 -8.34
N SER A 283 -12.75 -9.20 -7.68
CA SER A 283 -12.81 -9.33 -6.23
C SER A 283 -11.60 -10.10 -5.72
N SER A 284 -11.25 -9.93 -4.46
CA SER A 284 -10.38 -10.87 -3.79
C SER A 284 -11.19 -11.99 -3.14
N PHE A 285 -10.59 -13.17 -3.10
CA PHE A 285 -11.09 -14.36 -2.45
C PHE A 285 -10.08 -14.84 -1.41
N LEU A 286 -10.55 -15.18 -0.23
CA LEU A 286 -9.73 -15.77 0.81
C LEU A 286 -10.37 -17.01 1.44
N ASN A 287 -9.53 -17.97 1.78
CA ASN A 287 -9.88 -19.12 2.60
C ASN A 287 -8.63 -19.57 3.38
N MET A 288 -8.69 -20.76 4.01
CA MET A 288 -7.56 -21.32 4.77
C MET A 288 -6.30 -21.55 3.90
N SER A 289 -6.46 -21.82 2.62
CA SER A 289 -5.35 -22.19 1.72
C SER A 289 -4.80 -21.01 0.93
N ILE A 290 -5.65 -20.10 0.45
CA ILE A 290 -5.27 -19.05 -0.49
C ILE A 290 -5.88 -17.70 -0.13
N PHE A 291 -5.19 -16.64 -0.58
CA PHE A 291 -5.73 -15.32 -0.88
C PHE A 291 -5.36 -15.00 -2.32
N ASP A 292 -6.34 -14.73 -3.17
CA ASP A 292 -6.09 -14.44 -4.59
C ASP A 292 -7.15 -13.52 -5.19
N MET A 293 -6.84 -12.97 -6.38
CA MET A 293 -7.78 -12.18 -7.15
C MET A 293 -8.59 -13.07 -8.08
N TYR A 294 -9.91 -12.82 -8.12
CA TYR A 294 -10.84 -13.53 -8.99
C TYR A 294 -11.61 -12.56 -9.87
N GLU A 295 -11.70 -12.90 -11.15
CA GLU A 295 -12.33 -12.06 -12.18
C GLU A 295 -13.79 -12.42 -12.46
N ASN A 296 -14.30 -13.57 -11.98
CA ASN A 296 -15.52 -14.21 -12.46
C ASN A 296 -16.68 -14.14 -11.48
N TYR A 297 -16.70 -13.16 -10.57
CA TYR A 297 -17.83 -13.03 -9.66
C TYR A 297 -18.87 -12.06 -10.19
N LEU A 298 -20.12 -12.56 -10.21
CA LEU A 298 -21.30 -11.83 -10.70
C LEU A 298 -21.51 -10.57 -9.87
N ARG A 299 -21.63 -9.42 -10.52
CA ARG A 299 -21.83 -8.11 -9.89
C ARG A 299 -23.07 -8.03 -8.99
N ALA A 300 -24.06 -8.88 -9.23
CA ALA A 300 -25.30 -8.95 -8.45
C ALA A 300 -25.15 -9.67 -7.10
N LYS A 301 -24.03 -10.34 -6.82
CA LYS A 301 -23.73 -10.95 -5.52
C LYS A 301 -23.37 -9.90 -4.48
N GLY A 302 -23.62 -10.18 -3.21
CA GLY A 302 -23.25 -9.30 -2.10
C GLY A 302 -21.91 -9.69 -1.49
N PHE A 303 -20.88 -8.83 -1.60
CA PHE A 303 -19.59 -9.01 -0.97
C PHE A 303 -19.29 -7.85 -0.02
N THR A 304 -18.36 -8.09 0.90
CA THR A 304 -17.88 -7.06 1.82
C THR A 304 -16.93 -6.09 1.14
N VAL A 305 -16.73 -4.93 1.77
CA VAL A 305 -15.85 -3.88 1.29
C VAL A 305 -14.84 -3.53 2.39
N ARG A 306 -13.54 -3.63 2.10
CA ARG A 306 -12.47 -3.08 2.92
C ARG A 306 -11.96 -1.81 2.24
N PRO A 307 -12.27 -0.62 2.79
CA PRO A 307 -11.88 0.65 2.17
C PRO A 307 -10.39 0.93 2.20
N VAL A 308 -9.97 1.79 1.26
CA VAL A 308 -8.67 2.45 1.26
C VAL A 308 -8.85 3.95 1.12
N CYS A 309 -7.82 4.72 1.54
CA CYS A 309 -7.73 6.15 1.27
C CYS A 309 -6.31 6.54 0.85
N ALA A 310 -6.15 7.75 0.30
CA ALA A 310 -4.84 8.29 -0.02
C ALA A 310 -4.06 8.61 1.26
N ALA A 311 -2.72 8.65 1.16
CA ALA A 311 -1.88 9.16 2.24
C ALA A 311 -2.38 10.52 2.74
N GLN A 312 -2.45 10.68 4.05
CA GLN A 312 -2.81 11.96 4.68
C GLN A 312 -1.52 12.78 4.83
N ASN A 313 -1.50 13.98 4.26
CA ASN A 313 -0.38 14.91 4.37
C ASN A 313 -0.40 15.64 5.72
#